data_1b1cb84ce9b897bee256159ac2c6290b
#
_entry.id   1b1cb84ce9b897bee256159ac2c6290b
#
_cell.length_a   1.000
_cell.length_b   1.000
_cell.length_c   1.000
_cell.angle_alpha   90.00
_cell.angle_beta   90.00
_cell.angle_gamma   90.00
#
_symmetry.space_group_name_H-M   'P 1'
#
loop_
_entity.id
_entity.type
_entity.pdbx_description
1 polymer ?
#
loop_
_entity_poly.entity_id
_entity_poly.type
_entity_poly.pdbx_seq_one_letter_code
_entity_poly.pdbx_strand_id
1 'polypeptide(L)'
;MIPKIIHYCWVGNAPKPKSVLYCIESWKKFCPDYEIKEWNESNYDFSKNHYMKQAYDAKKWGFVPDYARLDIIYQYGGIYLDTDVELVKSFDELLDQDAFMGFENTGDGEYFVNCGQGFGAVPKHEIIKAARDLYDNLEFINFDGTLNMLASPHYTTQTLCQFGLEQKDKEQKLPNMMIYRSDVLCPKNFRTGKLNVTDKTVSIHHFTASWLDDQIKKEMEHQQLLERYFGIKLAKNILLIESVWKKYAGIKLITKLPKRIIYKIKRKIVYLLELLPFYKELVIAKFMSIGKKGAVLLDPSYDGDNEGDRIIMENCLKQLPDKLNRSIRVPTHRLLTEDEQKMINDANIKILCGTNALSGHMRSYGLWRLNKKVGIYKNTILMGIGFASNYKTFDLYTKMLFKIILSKEYVHSVRDKFSESMLHKIGIKNVIYTGCPTMWSLTSELCKKIPKKKSDKVICTLTDYNRDIDKDQKILDILSELYEKVYLWPQGIEDNQYFQELKIRKNIEILDFGLEVYDRILENENLDYVGTRLHAGIRSISKEHRTLIISIDNRAKNIGRDTGLPIIEREKIEMLLKSKIELEFTTKIVMPTKNIEQWKSQFL
;
A
#
# COMPACT_ATOMS: atom_id res chain seq x y z
N MET A 1 -23.70 36.86 28.72
CA MET A 1 -22.48 36.02 28.50
C MET A 1 -22.87 34.55 28.65
N ILE A 2 -22.43 33.70 27.74
CA ILE A 2 -22.72 32.26 27.74
C ILE A 2 -21.98 31.58 28.91
N PRO A 3 -22.62 30.69 29.67
CA PRO A 3 -21.97 29.98 30.78
C PRO A 3 -20.78 29.12 30.31
N LYS A 4 -19.71 29.06 31.10
CA LYS A 4 -18.53 28.23 30.87
C LYS A 4 -18.80 26.75 31.19
N ILE A 5 -19.74 26.14 30.48
CA ILE A 5 -20.14 24.73 30.64
C ILE A 5 -20.12 24.09 29.23
N ILE A 6 -19.40 23.00 29.08
CA ILE A 6 -19.45 22.16 27.89
C ILE A 6 -20.35 20.95 28.17
N HIS A 7 -21.41 20.83 27.39
CA HIS A 7 -22.36 19.72 27.44
C HIS A 7 -22.13 18.74 26.31
N TYR A 8 -22.27 17.45 26.57
CA TYR A 8 -22.32 16.42 25.56
C TYR A 8 -23.23 15.27 25.96
N CYS A 9 -23.76 14.54 25.00
CA CYS A 9 -24.57 13.35 25.25
C CYS A 9 -23.77 12.08 24.99
N TRP A 10 -23.90 11.09 25.89
CA TRP A 10 -23.37 9.74 25.67
C TRP A 10 -24.43 8.72 26.07
N VAL A 11 -25.10 8.14 25.07
CA VAL A 11 -26.31 7.32 25.20
C VAL A 11 -26.04 5.88 24.77
N GLY A 12 -26.72 4.90 25.41
CA GLY A 12 -26.63 3.48 25.08
C GLY A 12 -25.59 2.69 25.87
N ASN A 13 -25.01 3.28 26.92
CA ASN A 13 -24.12 2.62 27.90
C ASN A 13 -22.87 1.92 27.34
N ALA A 14 -22.49 2.18 26.09
CA ALA A 14 -21.28 1.62 25.52
C ALA A 14 -20.02 2.31 26.07
N PRO A 15 -18.88 1.60 26.20
CA PRO A 15 -17.62 2.25 26.58
C PRO A 15 -17.19 3.26 25.51
N LYS A 16 -16.69 4.42 25.95
CA LYS A 16 -16.22 5.48 25.05
C LYS A 16 -14.97 5.03 24.27
N PRO A 17 -14.99 5.07 22.94
CA PRO A 17 -13.82 4.77 22.13
C PRO A 17 -12.67 5.75 22.38
N LYS A 18 -11.44 5.36 22.03
CA LYS A 18 -10.24 6.24 22.17
C LYS A 18 -10.39 7.58 21.44
N SER A 19 -11.06 7.60 20.29
CA SER A 19 -11.32 8.84 19.55
C SER A 19 -12.20 9.82 20.32
N VAL A 20 -13.22 9.35 21.00
CA VAL A 20 -14.09 10.16 21.85
C VAL A 20 -13.31 10.70 23.07
N LEU A 21 -12.53 9.85 23.72
CA LEU A 21 -11.68 10.27 24.84
C LEU A 21 -10.66 11.32 24.41
N TYR A 22 -10.07 11.19 23.24
CA TYR A 22 -9.16 12.19 22.66
C TYR A 22 -9.83 13.56 22.48
N CYS A 23 -11.06 13.59 21.95
CA CYS A 23 -11.81 14.84 21.81
C CYS A 23 -12.10 15.47 23.18
N ILE A 24 -12.56 14.69 24.16
CA ILE A 24 -12.84 15.18 25.53
C ILE A 24 -11.55 15.71 26.19
N GLU A 25 -10.41 15.07 26.02
CA GLU A 25 -9.13 15.58 26.52
C GLU A 25 -8.73 16.91 25.87
N SER A 26 -9.06 17.12 24.58
CA SER A 26 -8.86 18.42 23.94
C SER A 26 -9.70 19.52 24.59
N TRP A 27 -10.94 19.22 25.00
CA TRP A 27 -11.81 20.17 25.71
C TRP A 27 -11.20 20.61 27.03
N LYS A 28 -10.74 19.65 27.86
CA LYS A 28 -10.04 19.93 29.11
C LYS A 28 -8.78 20.75 28.93
N LYS A 29 -8.06 20.50 27.85
CA LYS A 29 -6.81 21.20 27.53
C LYS A 29 -7.03 22.67 27.14
N PHE A 30 -8.01 22.94 26.28
CA PHE A 30 -8.24 24.28 25.74
C PHE A 30 -9.27 25.11 26.54
N CYS A 31 -10.09 24.46 27.38
CA CYS A 31 -11.08 25.08 28.22
C CYS A 31 -10.95 24.55 29.68
N PRO A 32 -9.78 24.73 30.35
CA PRO A 32 -9.51 24.11 31.66
C PRO A 32 -10.38 24.65 32.81
N ASP A 33 -10.98 25.82 32.64
CA ASP A 33 -11.86 26.48 33.60
C ASP A 33 -13.35 26.29 33.27
N TYR A 34 -13.68 25.40 32.30
CA TYR A 34 -15.06 25.06 31.98
C TYR A 34 -15.49 23.79 32.72
N GLU A 35 -16.74 23.76 33.20
CA GLU A 35 -17.39 22.52 33.62
C GLU A 35 -17.68 21.65 32.38
N ILE A 36 -17.30 20.37 32.40
CA ILE A 36 -17.64 19.41 31.33
C ILE A 36 -18.72 18.47 31.87
N LYS A 37 -19.91 18.52 31.28
CA LYS A 37 -21.09 17.80 31.75
C LYS A 37 -21.59 16.77 30.76
N GLU A 38 -21.55 15.51 31.16
CA GLU A 38 -22.10 14.39 30.40
C GLU A 38 -23.60 14.23 30.69
N TRP A 39 -24.37 14.01 29.63
CA TRP A 39 -25.78 13.67 29.71
C TRP A 39 -26.01 12.25 29.20
N ASN A 40 -26.64 11.44 30.01
CA ASN A 40 -26.93 10.04 29.75
C ASN A 40 -28.22 9.61 30.45
N GLU A 41 -28.56 8.33 30.41
CA GLU A 41 -29.79 7.77 30.96
C GLU A 41 -29.94 7.95 32.46
N SER A 42 -28.88 8.27 33.21
CA SER A 42 -28.92 8.47 34.64
C SER A 42 -29.34 9.89 35.05
N ASN A 43 -29.21 10.88 34.16
CA ASN A 43 -29.38 12.29 34.49
C ASN A 43 -30.20 13.10 33.48
N TYR A 44 -30.68 12.46 32.39
CA TYR A 44 -31.56 13.10 31.42
C TYR A 44 -32.65 12.14 30.94
N ASP A 45 -33.90 12.64 30.90
CA ASP A 45 -35.06 11.87 30.44
C ASP A 45 -35.19 11.96 28.93
N PHE A 46 -34.76 10.92 28.22
CA PHE A 46 -34.84 10.80 26.76
C PHE A 46 -36.25 10.48 26.26
N SER A 47 -37.27 10.41 27.11
CA SER A 47 -38.67 10.26 26.71
C SER A 47 -39.45 11.56 26.58
N LYS A 48 -38.85 12.70 26.94
CA LYS A 48 -39.50 14.05 26.94
C LYS A 48 -40.05 14.49 25.58
N ASN A 49 -39.45 14.05 24.50
CA ASN A 49 -39.86 14.39 23.14
C ASN A 49 -40.10 13.12 22.32
N HIS A 50 -41.14 13.12 21.50
CA HIS A 50 -41.57 11.92 20.78
C HIS A 50 -40.53 11.46 19.75
N TYR A 51 -39.99 12.36 18.95
CA TYR A 51 -38.93 12.07 17.98
C TYR A 51 -37.70 11.43 18.68
N MET A 52 -37.24 12.06 19.75
CA MET A 52 -36.10 11.59 20.52
C MET A 52 -36.34 10.21 21.14
N LYS A 53 -37.54 9.97 21.68
CA LYS A 53 -37.93 8.66 22.24
C LYS A 53 -37.95 7.57 21.14
N GLN A 54 -38.54 7.83 20.00
CA GLN A 54 -38.53 6.90 18.86
C GLN A 54 -37.11 6.57 18.40
N ALA A 55 -36.21 7.56 18.32
CA ALA A 55 -34.80 7.36 17.96
C ALA A 55 -34.08 6.50 19.02
N TYR A 56 -34.38 6.72 20.31
CA TYR A 56 -33.85 5.96 21.43
C TYR A 56 -34.32 4.49 21.37
N ASP A 57 -35.60 4.26 21.22
CA ASP A 57 -36.21 2.92 21.14
C ASP A 57 -35.69 2.13 19.92
N ALA A 58 -35.45 2.83 18.81
CA ALA A 58 -34.85 2.27 17.61
C ALA A 58 -33.31 2.09 17.72
N LYS A 59 -32.69 2.44 18.85
CA LYS A 59 -31.23 2.38 19.11
C LYS A 59 -30.42 3.18 18.07
N LYS A 60 -30.98 4.27 17.56
CA LYS A 60 -30.32 5.19 16.63
C LYS A 60 -29.66 6.34 17.41
N TRP A 61 -28.61 5.99 18.16
CA TRP A 61 -27.97 6.83 19.15
C TRP A 61 -27.48 8.20 18.62
N GLY A 62 -27.16 8.32 17.34
CA GLY A 62 -26.74 9.59 16.74
C GLY A 62 -27.88 10.59 16.54
N PHE A 63 -29.15 10.13 16.52
CA PHE A 63 -30.33 11.00 16.37
C PHE A 63 -30.96 11.39 17.71
N VAL A 64 -30.65 10.65 18.78
CA VAL A 64 -31.14 10.97 20.13
C VAL A 64 -30.69 12.36 20.62
N PRO A 65 -29.43 12.77 20.42
CA PRO A 65 -28.97 14.10 20.83
C PRO A 65 -29.57 15.27 20.03
N ASP A 66 -30.19 15.04 18.88
CA ASP A 66 -30.67 16.12 18.03
C ASP A 66 -31.68 17.05 18.73
N TYR A 67 -32.60 16.50 19.50
CA TYR A 67 -33.46 17.26 20.38
C TYR A 67 -32.76 17.60 21.70
N ALA A 68 -32.11 16.61 22.34
CA ALA A 68 -31.54 16.78 23.68
C ALA A 68 -30.54 17.95 23.77
N ARG A 69 -29.66 18.10 22.75
CA ARG A 69 -28.66 19.20 22.71
C ARG A 69 -29.30 20.59 22.77
N LEU A 70 -30.41 20.75 22.06
CA LEU A 70 -31.15 22.01 22.01
C LEU A 70 -31.91 22.26 23.34
N ASP A 71 -32.54 21.22 23.93
CA ASP A 71 -33.23 21.32 25.20
C ASP A 71 -32.27 21.61 26.36
N ILE A 72 -31.11 20.96 26.39
CA ILE A 72 -30.07 21.18 27.41
C ILE A 72 -29.57 22.64 27.34
N ILE A 73 -29.18 23.12 26.16
CA ILE A 73 -28.70 24.49 25.99
C ILE A 73 -29.82 25.50 26.28
N TYR A 74 -31.06 25.20 25.92
CA TYR A 74 -32.18 26.07 26.26
C TYR A 74 -32.39 26.16 27.79
N GLN A 75 -32.21 25.06 28.52
CA GLN A 75 -32.43 25.04 29.95
C GLN A 75 -31.28 25.65 30.75
N TYR A 76 -30.06 25.29 30.42
CA TYR A 76 -28.88 25.57 31.25
C TYR A 76 -27.95 26.62 30.63
N GLY A 77 -28.08 26.94 29.34
CA GLY A 77 -27.08 27.67 28.62
C GLY A 77 -25.80 26.87 28.45
N GLY A 78 -24.69 27.52 28.03
CA GLY A 78 -23.41 26.86 27.84
C GLY A 78 -23.17 26.49 26.38
N ILE A 79 -22.28 25.57 26.16
CA ILE A 79 -21.82 25.10 24.82
C ILE A 79 -22.13 23.61 24.70
N TYR A 80 -22.63 23.18 23.57
CA TYR A 80 -22.79 21.76 23.25
C TYR A 80 -21.79 21.31 22.19
N LEU A 81 -21.18 20.15 22.41
CA LEU A 81 -20.27 19.49 21.48
C LEU A 81 -20.72 18.04 21.25
N ASP A 82 -20.72 17.60 19.99
CA ASP A 82 -20.76 16.18 19.70
C ASP A 82 -19.43 15.51 20.08
N THR A 83 -19.45 14.24 20.41
CA THR A 83 -18.31 13.51 20.99
C THR A 83 -17.15 13.26 20.03
N ASP A 84 -17.29 13.66 18.78
CA ASP A 84 -16.24 13.63 17.73
C ASP A 84 -15.79 15.03 17.30
N VAL A 85 -15.97 16.02 18.17
CA VAL A 85 -15.46 17.39 18.00
C VAL A 85 -14.18 17.57 18.81
N GLU A 86 -13.09 17.88 18.16
CA GLU A 86 -11.80 18.26 18.75
C GLU A 86 -11.73 19.78 18.88
N LEU A 87 -11.28 20.28 20.04
CA LEU A 87 -10.93 21.68 20.20
C LEU A 87 -9.47 21.92 19.86
N VAL A 88 -9.19 23.03 19.20
CA VAL A 88 -7.85 23.53 18.88
C VAL A 88 -7.59 24.92 19.47
N LYS A 89 -8.63 25.57 20.02
CA LYS A 89 -8.60 26.86 20.70
C LYS A 89 -9.72 26.91 21.76
N SER A 90 -9.62 27.84 22.73
CA SER A 90 -10.71 28.13 23.70
C SER A 90 -11.92 28.76 23.03
N PHE A 91 -13.10 28.56 23.62
CA PHE A 91 -14.33 29.27 23.24
C PHE A 91 -14.43 30.69 23.83
N ASP A 92 -13.48 31.13 24.65
CA ASP A 92 -13.59 32.40 25.39
C ASP A 92 -13.95 33.60 24.51
N GLU A 93 -13.39 33.70 23.31
CA GLU A 93 -13.68 34.79 22.35
C GLU A 93 -15.13 34.76 21.82
N LEU A 94 -15.85 33.65 21.98
CA LEU A 94 -17.22 33.49 21.49
C LEU A 94 -18.30 33.65 22.59
N LEU A 95 -17.89 33.76 23.87
CA LEU A 95 -18.83 33.79 25.01
C LEU A 95 -19.54 35.12 25.23
N ASP A 96 -19.01 36.23 24.65
CA ASP A 96 -19.60 37.57 24.82
C ASP A 96 -20.90 37.80 24.03
N GLN A 97 -21.34 36.76 23.33
CA GLN A 97 -22.58 36.74 22.54
C GLN A 97 -23.72 36.14 23.37
N ASP A 98 -24.98 36.41 23.00
CA ASP A 98 -26.13 35.75 23.59
C ASP A 98 -26.27 34.33 23.04
N ALA A 99 -25.92 34.10 21.76
CA ALA A 99 -25.82 32.79 21.18
C ALA A 99 -24.88 32.78 19.95
N PHE A 100 -24.31 31.62 19.64
CA PHE A 100 -23.57 31.38 18.40
C PHE A 100 -23.82 29.98 17.85
N MET A 101 -23.74 29.87 16.52
CA MET A 101 -23.65 28.61 15.75
C MET A 101 -22.67 28.79 14.58
N GLY A 102 -22.41 27.74 13.81
CA GLY A 102 -21.55 27.82 12.63
C GLY A 102 -22.04 26.99 11.46
N PHE A 103 -21.64 27.38 10.28
CA PHE A 103 -21.85 26.59 9.06
C PHE A 103 -20.98 25.35 9.05
N GLU A 104 -21.48 24.27 8.45
CA GLU A 104 -20.65 23.16 7.98
C GLU A 104 -20.41 23.31 6.46
N ASN A 105 -19.26 22.86 5.99
CA ASN A 105 -18.92 22.89 4.58
C ASN A 105 -19.17 21.51 3.95
N THR A 106 -20.25 21.37 3.21
CA THR A 106 -20.61 20.15 2.48
C THR A 106 -19.85 19.99 1.16
N GLY A 107 -19.26 21.07 0.63
CA GLY A 107 -18.39 21.04 -0.55
C GLY A 107 -19.11 21.09 -1.91
N ASP A 108 -20.43 21.18 -1.93
CA ASP A 108 -21.23 21.26 -3.16
C ASP A 108 -21.87 22.65 -3.39
N GLY A 109 -21.53 23.61 -2.53
CA GLY A 109 -22.07 24.95 -2.56
C GLY A 109 -23.36 25.11 -1.75
N GLU A 110 -23.82 24.04 -1.10
CA GLU A 110 -24.87 24.10 -0.08
C GLU A 110 -24.22 24.26 1.30
N TYR A 111 -24.78 25.13 2.14
CA TYR A 111 -24.27 25.41 3.48
C TYR A 111 -25.39 25.26 4.48
N PHE A 112 -25.16 24.42 5.47
CA PHE A 112 -26.09 24.17 6.57
C PHE A 112 -25.45 24.59 7.88
N VAL A 113 -26.26 25.08 8.83
CA VAL A 113 -25.82 25.35 10.20
C VAL A 113 -25.95 24.07 11.01
N ASN A 114 -24.84 23.64 11.60
CA ASN A 114 -24.77 22.39 12.36
C ASN A 114 -24.56 22.65 13.85
N CYS A 115 -25.51 22.23 14.68
CA CYS A 115 -25.43 22.35 16.13
C CYS A 115 -24.62 21.22 16.81
N GLY A 116 -24.10 20.24 16.08
CA GLY A 116 -23.22 19.19 16.63
C GLY A 116 -21.75 19.60 16.74
N GLN A 117 -21.29 20.51 15.89
CA GLN A 117 -19.87 20.90 15.75
C GLN A 117 -19.37 21.91 16.81
N GLY A 118 -20.26 22.38 17.65
CA GLY A 118 -20.07 23.42 18.65
C GLY A 118 -21.06 24.57 18.45
N PHE A 119 -21.96 24.74 19.38
CA PHE A 119 -22.82 25.91 19.47
C PHE A 119 -23.05 26.27 20.93
N GLY A 120 -23.33 27.52 21.21
CA GLY A 120 -23.56 27.97 22.57
C GLY A 120 -24.65 29.03 22.63
N ALA A 121 -25.30 29.10 23.79
CA ALA A 121 -26.27 30.15 24.06
C ALA A 121 -26.42 30.43 25.58
N VAL A 122 -26.95 31.61 25.89
CA VAL A 122 -27.50 31.88 27.23
C VAL A 122 -28.77 31.05 27.48
N PRO A 123 -29.14 30.71 28.75
CA PRO A 123 -30.36 29.99 29.02
C PRO A 123 -31.61 30.73 28.47
N LYS A 124 -32.61 29.97 28.04
CA LYS A 124 -33.89 30.46 27.51
C LYS A 124 -33.80 31.29 26.26
N HIS A 125 -32.74 31.15 25.45
CA HIS A 125 -32.58 31.86 24.21
C HIS A 125 -33.68 31.51 23.18
N GLU A 126 -34.28 32.53 22.55
CA GLU A 126 -35.50 32.40 21.72
C GLU A 126 -35.27 31.52 20.47
N ILE A 127 -34.17 31.73 19.76
CA ILE A 127 -33.87 30.95 18.53
C ILE A 127 -33.57 29.47 18.89
N ILE A 128 -32.91 29.23 20.02
CA ILE A 128 -32.68 27.84 20.50
C ILE A 128 -34.02 27.17 20.84
N LYS A 129 -34.95 27.93 21.47
CA LYS A 129 -36.31 27.45 21.70
C LYS A 129 -37.02 27.05 20.43
N ALA A 130 -37.00 27.93 19.40
CA ALA A 130 -37.65 27.66 18.13
C ALA A 130 -37.06 26.43 17.41
N ALA A 131 -35.73 26.28 17.42
CA ALA A 131 -35.06 25.10 16.88
C ALA A 131 -35.40 23.82 17.61
N ARG A 132 -35.53 23.86 18.96
CA ARG A 132 -35.97 22.74 19.77
C ARG A 132 -37.42 22.35 19.50
N ASP A 133 -38.33 23.35 19.57
CA ASP A 133 -39.76 23.13 19.44
C ASP A 133 -40.19 22.62 18.05
N LEU A 134 -39.34 22.79 17.03
CA LEU A 134 -39.55 22.15 15.73
C LEU A 134 -39.68 20.62 15.85
N TYR A 135 -38.92 20.01 16.75
CA TYR A 135 -38.93 18.55 16.96
C TYR A 135 -40.22 18.03 17.62
N ASP A 136 -41.05 18.89 18.18
CA ASP A 136 -42.38 18.49 18.73
C ASP A 136 -43.35 18.06 17.61
N ASN A 137 -43.09 18.49 16.39
CA ASN A 137 -43.89 18.14 15.20
C ASN A 137 -43.20 17.12 14.26
N LEU A 138 -42.09 16.52 14.70
CA LEU A 138 -41.33 15.55 13.92
C LEU A 138 -41.52 14.14 14.45
N GLU A 139 -41.59 13.18 13.54
CA GLU A 139 -41.54 11.74 13.81
C GLU A 139 -40.21 11.18 13.34
N PHE A 140 -39.56 10.36 14.15
CA PHE A 140 -38.36 9.61 13.73
C PHE A 140 -38.74 8.34 12.97
N ILE A 141 -39.87 7.71 13.32
CA ILE A 141 -40.43 6.57 12.59
C ILE A 141 -41.62 7.06 11.77
N ASN A 142 -41.49 7.06 10.46
CA ASN A 142 -42.55 7.46 9.52
C ASN A 142 -43.75 6.53 9.59
N PHE A 143 -44.90 6.99 9.12
CA PHE A 143 -46.15 6.20 9.10
C PHE A 143 -46.02 4.85 8.39
N ASP A 144 -45.11 4.75 7.39
CA ASP A 144 -44.83 3.52 6.66
C ASP A 144 -43.78 2.61 7.35
N GLY A 145 -43.37 2.95 8.56
CA GLY A 145 -42.36 2.23 9.35
C GLY A 145 -40.91 2.50 8.92
N THR A 146 -40.67 3.35 7.93
CA THR A 146 -39.31 3.78 7.57
C THR A 146 -38.77 4.80 8.57
N LEU A 147 -37.44 4.89 8.70
CA LEU A 147 -36.80 5.86 9.61
C LEU A 147 -36.57 7.19 8.89
N ASN A 148 -36.87 8.27 9.59
CA ASN A 148 -36.53 9.62 9.16
C ASN A 148 -35.05 9.89 9.41
N MET A 149 -34.23 9.67 8.38
CA MET A 149 -32.76 9.79 8.45
C MET A 149 -32.26 11.19 8.04
N LEU A 150 -33.14 12.21 8.01
CA LEU A 150 -32.74 13.59 7.70
C LEU A 150 -31.93 14.15 8.87
N ALA A 151 -30.70 14.61 8.59
CA ALA A 151 -29.77 15.08 9.60
C ALA A 151 -30.18 16.43 10.18
N SER A 152 -29.89 16.66 11.48
CA SER A 152 -30.25 17.88 12.22
C SER A 152 -29.82 19.22 11.60
N PRO A 153 -28.71 19.34 10.82
CA PRO A 153 -28.37 20.60 10.14
C PRO A 153 -29.47 21.12 9.22
N HIS A 154 -30.25 20.24 8.57
CA HIS A 154 -31.37 20.66 7.73
C HIS A 154 -32.47 21.35 8.54
N TYR A 155 -32.88 20.78 9.67
CA TYR A 155 -33.90 21.32 10.57
C TYR A 155 -33.43 22.61 11.22
N THR A 156 -32.18 22.65 11.71
CA THR A 156 -31.59 23.84 12.32
C THR A 156 -31.55 24.98 11.32
N THR A 157 -31.04 24.74 10.09
CA THR A 157 -30.96 25.76 9.04
C THR A 157 -32.34 26.27 8.64
N GLN A 158 -33.34 25.37 8.49
CA GLN A 158 -34.72 25.76 8.19
C GLN A 158 -35.27 26.71 9.24
N THR A 159 -35.05 26.44 10.51
CA THR A 159 -35.46 27.32 11.61
C THR A 159 -34.73 28.68 11.52
N LEU A 160 -33.42 28.68 11.37
CA LEU A 160 -32.62 29.90 11.32
C LEU A 160 -32.97 30.80 10.11
N CYS A 161 -33.39 30.21 8.97
CA CYS A 161 -33.88 30.96 7.82
C CYS A 161 -35.13 31.80 8.16
N GLN A 162 -35.96 31.38 9.11
CA GLN A 162 -37.12 32.16 9.59
C GLN A 162 -36.69 33.40 10.36
N PHE A 163 -35.44 33.41 10.90
CA PHE A 163 -34.82 34.54 11.58
C PHE A 163 -33.87 35.34 10.70
N GLY A 164 -33.88 35.11 9.37
CA GLY A 164 -33.12 35.90 8.38
C GLY A 164 -31.77 35.31 7.97
N LEU A 165 -31.49 34.03 8.26
CA LEU A 165 -30.26 33.34 7.79
C LEU A 165 -30.24 33.27 6.25
N GLU A 166 -29.13 33.68 5.63
CA GLU A 166 -28.79 33.34 4.25
C GLU A 166 -27.90 32.10 4.23
N GLN A 167 -28.22 31.09 3.41
CA GLN A 167 -27.38 29.86 3.27
C GLN A 167 -26.11 30.12 2.45
N LYS A 168 -25.25 30.97 3.00
CA LYS A 168 -23.95 31.35 2.42
C LYS A 168 -22.90 31.31 3.50
N ASP A 169 -21.74 30.71 3.21
CA ASP A 169 -20.62 30.59 4.15
C ASP A 169 -19.95 31.94 4.44
N LYS A 170 -20.65 32.78 5.19
CA LYS A 170 -20.19 34.09 5.68
C LYS A 170 -20.65 34.32 7.10
N GLU A 171 -19.92 35.11 7.86
CA GLU A 171 -20.37 35.55 9.17
C GLU A 171 -21.68 36.36 9.03
N GLN A 172 -22.67 36.02 9.86
CA GLN A 172 -24.00 36.65 9.83
C GLN A 172 -24.50 36.87 11.25
N LYS A 173 -25.11 38.03 11.46
CA LYS A 173 -25.75 38.37 12.74
C LYS A 173 -27.25 38.24 12.59
N LEU A 174 -27.84 37.29 13.31
CA LEU A 174 -29.28 37.16 13.50
C LEU A 174 -29.73 37.90 14.78
N PRO A 175 -31.02 38.02 15.09
CA PRO A 175 -31.47 38.57 16.37
C PRO A 175 -30.85 37.80 17.55
N ASN A 176 -29.96 38.46 18.27
CA ASN A 176 -29.26 37.92 19.46
C ASN A 176 -28.44 36.66 19.21
N MET A 177 -28.04 36.35 17.95
CA MET A 177 -27.22 35.19 17.60
C MET A 177 -26.21 35.49 16.50
N MET A 178 -24.97 35.00 16.68
CA MET A 178 -23.93 35.06 15.65
C MET A 178 -23.83 33.71 14.93
N ILE A 179 -23.78 33.73 13.60
CA ILE A 179 -23.52 32.55 12.78
C ILE A 179 -22.13 32.71 12.16
N TYR A 180 -21.23 31.82 12.52
CA TYR A 180 -19.85 31.85 12.04
C TYR A 180 -19.69 31.10 10.73
N ARG A 181 -18.64 31.44 10.00
CA ARG A 181 -18.20 30.74 8.81
C ARG A 181 -17.74 29.30 9.19
N SER A 182 -17.75 28.42 8.21
CA SER A 182 -17.38 27.03 8.40
C SER A 182 -15.93 26.84 8.91
N ASP A 183 -14.98 27.72 8.57
CA ASP A 183 -13.60 27.65 9.03
C ASP A 183 -13.40 27.92 10.54
N VAL A 184 -14.42 28.44 11.24
CA VAL A 184 -14.36 28.69 12.69
C VAL A 184 -14.66 27.44 13.50
N LEU A 185 -15.77 26.74 13.22
CA LEU A 185 -16.23 25.60 14.01
C LEU A 185 -16.17 24.26 13.25
N CYS A 186 -16.10 24.27 11.93
CA CYS A 186 -16.07 23.06 11.10
C CYS A 186 -15.17 23.22 9.85
N PRO A 187 -13.86 23.38 10.03
CA PRO A 187 -12.91 23.56 8.92
C PRO A 187 -12.75 22.32 8.04
N LYS A 188 -13.27 21.17 8.48
CA LYS A 188 -13.21 19.92 7.73
C LYS A 188 -14.40 19.79 6.80
N ASN A 189 -14.13 19.64 5.52
CA ASN A 189 -15.17 19.38 4.54
C ASN A 189 -15.75 17.97 4.72
N PHE A 190 -17.06 17.86 4.93
CA PHE A 190 -17.75 16.59 5.18
C PHE A 190 -17.53 15.55 4.07
N ARG A 191 -17.60 15.97 2.78
CA ARG A 191 -17.52 15.06 1.64
C ARG A 191 -16.10 14.68 1.26
N THR A 192 -15.18 15.65 1.26
CA THR A 192 -13.83 15.42 0.76
C THR A 192 -12.83 15.09 1.87
N GLY A 193 -13.20 15.31 3.14
CA GLY A 193 -12.31 15.20 4.28
C GLY A 193 -11.17 16.24 4.28
N LYS A 194 -11.20 17.23 3.35
CA LYS A 194 -10.16 18.27 3.29
C LYS A 194 -10.30 19.18 4.50
N LEU A 195 -9.19 19.38 5.21
CA LEU A 195 -9.12 20.26 6.37
C LEU A 195 -8.55 21.63 5.97
N ASN A 196 -9.21 22.72 6.42
CA ASN A 196 -8.80 24.10 6.18
C ASN A 196 -8.77 24.88 7.49
N VAL A 197 -7.81 24.58 8.35
CA VAL A 197 -7.60 25.26 9.63
C VAL A 197 -7.04 26.66 9.39
N THR A 198 -7.63 27.64 10.06
CA THR A 198 -7.20 29.05 10.05
C THR A 198 -6.86 29.50 11.48
N ASP A 199 -6.38 30.71 11.66
CA ASP A 199 -6.16 31.34 12.96
C ASP A 199 -7.45 31.54 13.77
N LYS A 200 -8.60 31.57 13.09
CA LYS A 200 -9.94 31.68 13.68
C LYS A 200 -10.56 30.33 14.08
N THR A 201 -9.96 29.22 13.70
CA THR A 201 -10.52 27.89 14.00
C THR A 201 -10.49 27.60 15.48
N VAL A 202 -11.65 27.24 16.03
CA VAL A 202 -11.85 26.86 17.44
C VAL A 202 -12.05 25.36 17.59
N SER A 203 -12.86 24.75 16.70
CA SER A 203 -13.18 23.32 16.76
C SER A 203 -13.03 22.64 15.39
N ILE A 204 -12.85 21.32 15.42
CA ILE A 204 -12.78 20.45 14.23
C ILE A 204 -13.76 19.30 14.44
N HIS A 205 -14.81 19.25 13.63
CA HIS A 205 -15.75 18.13 13.62
C HIS A 205 -15.20 17.00 12.75
N HIS A 206 -14.95 15.84 13.35
CA HIS A 206 -14.29 14.73 12.65
C HIS A 206 -15.21 13.92 11.74
N PHE A 207 -16.55 14.01 11.94
CA PHE A 207 -17.56 13.28 11.16
C PHE A 207 -17.32 11.76 11.23
N THR A 208 -17.09 11.22 12.43
CA THR A 208 -16.80 9.78 12.63
C THR A 208 -17.99 8.90 12.30
N ALA A 209 -19.19 9.49 12.22
CA ALA A 209 -20.43 8.81 11.88
C ALA A 209 -20.60 7.48 12.66
N SER A 210 -20.28 7.51 13.97
CA SER A 210 -20.25 6.33 14.84
C SER A 210 -21.60 5.61 14.94
N TRP A 211 -22.67 6.30 14.58
CA TRP A 211 -24.06 5.85 14.55
C TRP A 211 -24.46 5.08 13.28
N LEU A 212 -23.64 5.10 12.24
CA LEU A 212 -23.87 4.34 11.02
C LEU A 212 -23.32 2.92 11.16
N ASP A 213 -23.98 1.97 10.52
CA ASP A 213 -23.45 0.62 10.41
C ASP A 213 -22.19 0.57 9.52
N ASP A 214 -21.38 -0.48 9.70
CA ASP A 214 -20.07 -0.59 9.06
C ASP A 214 -20.16 -0.62 7.51
N GLN A 215 -21.29 -1.06 6.96
CA GLN A 215 -21.46 -1.10 5.51
C GLN A 215 -21.71 0.32 4.97
N ILE A 216 -22.56 1.10 5.62
CA ILE A 216 -22.85 2.51 5.25
C ILE A 216 -21.58 3.36 5.44
N LYS A 217 -20.83 3.15 6.53
CA LYS A 217 -19.52 3.82 6.71
C LYS A 217 -18.57 3.57 5.56
N LYS A 218 -18.41 2.31 5.14
CA LYS A 218 -17.57 1.95 4.00
C LYS A 218 -18.05 2.58 2.69
N GLU A 219 -19.36 2.69 2.49
CA GLU A 219 -19.94 3.35 1.31
C GLU A 219 -19.68 4.86 1.34
N MET A 220 -19.82 5.51 2.51
CA MET A 220 -19.49 6.93 2.68
C MET A 220 -17.99 7.19 2.48
N GLU A 221 -17.12 6.40 3.09
CA GLU A 221 -15.67 6.50 2.89
C GLU A 221 -15.30 6.32 1.41
N HIS A 222 -15.96 5.37 0.74
CA HIS A 222 -15.78 5.16 -0.69
C HIS A 222 -16.22 6.38 -1.52
N GLN A 223 -17.39 6.96 -1.21
CA GLN A 223 -17.88 8.16 -1.84
C GLN A 223 -16.95 9.36 -1.60
N GLN A 224 -16.56 9.61 -0.34
CA GLN A 224 -15.62 10.69 0.01
C GLN A 224 -14.29 10.56 -0.74
N LEU A 225 -13.79 9.33 -0.86
CA LEU A 225 -12.57 9.05 -1.60
C LEU A 225 -12.72 9.40 -3.10
N LEU A 226 -13.82 8.98 -3.71
CA LEU A 226 -14.11 9.29 -5.12
C LEU A 226 -14.25 10.81 -5.34
N GLU A 227 -14.99 11.51 -4.47
CA GLU A 227 -15.20 12.95 -4.57
C GLU A 227 -13.90 13.74 -4.37
N ARG A 228 -13.03 13.28 -3.47
CA ARG A 228 -11.71 13.89 -3.23
C ARG A 228 -10.79 13.80 -4.45
N TYR A 229 -10.81 12.67 -5.18
CA TYR A 229 -9.88 12.41 -6.28
C TYR A 229 -10.42 12.78 -7.67
N PHE A 230 -11.73 12.70 -7.87
CA PHE A 230 -12.36 12.88 -9.18
C PHE A 230 -13.26 14.11 -9.24
N GLY A 231 -13.52 14.78 -8.10
CA GLY A 231 -14.52 15.83 -7.97
C GLY A 231 -15.95 15.27 -7.96
N ILE A 232 -16.87 16.04 -7.40
CA ILE A 232 -18.26 15.63 -7.12
C ILE A 232 -18.98 15.10 -8.38
N LYS A 233 -18.84 15.79 -9.52
CA LYS A 233 -19.55 15.42 -10.77
C LYS A 233 -19.14 14.06 -11.31
N LEU A 234 -17.84 13.75 -11.32
CA LEU A 234 -17.33 12.47 -11.83
C LEU A 234 -17.56 11.34 -10.82
N ALA A 235 -17.41 11.62 -9.53
CA ALA A 235 -17.72 10.68 -8.46
C ALA A 235 -19.19 10.23 -8.49
N LYS A 236 -20.15 11.16 -8.65
CA LYS A 236 -21.58 10.82 -8.83
C LYS A 236 -21.82 9.89 -10.02
N ASN A 237 -21.12 10.10 -11.14
CA ASN A 237 -21.24 9.22 -12.30
C ASN A 237 -20.66 7.81 -12.03
N ILE A 238 -19.54 7.72 -11.32
CA ILE A 238 -18.94 6.43 -10.94
C ILE A 238 -19.87 5.68 -10.00
N LEU A 239 -20.40 6.34 -8.96
CA LEU A 239 -21.36 5.74 -8.02
C LEU A 239 -22.66 5.31 -8.70
N LEU A 240 -23.16 6.10 -9.67
CA LEU A 240 -24.33 5.73 -10.47
C LEU A 240 -24.04 4.46 -11.29
N ILE A 241 -22.90 4.37 -11.93
CA ILE A 241 -22.47 3.17 -12.67
C ILE A 241 -22.37 1.98 -11.71
N GLU A 242 -21.79 2.14 -10.52
CA GLU A 242 -21.71 1.10 -9.50
C GLU A 242 -23.09 0.67 -8.99
N SER A 243 -24.01 1.62 -8.76
CA SER A 243 -25.36 1.34 -8.28
C SER A 243 -26.21 0.64 -9.35
N VAL A 244 -26.16 1.11 -10.60
CA VAL A 244 -26.77 0.47 -11.76
C VAL A 244 -26.23 -0.95 -11.91
N TRP A 245 -24.94 -1.11 -11.70
CA TRP A 245 -24.29 -2.41 -11.75
C TRP A 245 -24.73 -3.35 -10.63
N LYS A 246 -24.79 -2.89 -9.37
CA LYS A 246 -25.32 -3.65 -8.23
C LYS A 246 -26.78 -4.06 -8.49
N LYS A 247 -27.59 -3.18 -9.09
CA LYS A 247 -29.00 -3.39 -9.37
C LYS A 247 -29.24 -4.33 -10.57
N TYR A 248 -28.42 -4.30 -11.62
CA TYR A 248 -28.60 -5.09 -12.85
C TYR A 248 -27.72 -6.34 -12.94
N ALA A 249 -26.74 -6.53 -12.07
CA ALA A 249 -26.04 -7.81 -11.92
C ALA A 249 -26.99 -8.95 -11.46
N GLY A 250 -28.19 -8.60 -10.99
CA GLY A 250 -29.23 -9.53 -10.54
C GLY A 250 -30.42 -9.79 -11.49
N ILE A 251 -30.63 -9.04 -12.60
CA ILE A 251 -31.90 -9.12 -13.34
C ILE A 251 -31.77 -9.12 -14.89
N LYS A 252 -32.19 -10.26 -15.48
CA LYS A 252 -33.02 -10.46 -16.68
C LYS A 252 -32.77 -9.80 -18.05
N LEU A 253 -31.65 -9.08 -18.34
CA LEU A 253 -31.43 -8.65 -19.73
C LEU A 253 -30.69 -9.67 -20.60
N ILE A 254 -30.38 -10.83 -20.05
CA ILE A 254 -29.52 -11.84 -20.67
C ILE A 254 -30.27 -13.05 -21.23
N THR A 255 -31.59 -13.09 -21.12
CA THR A 255 -32.38 -14.29 -21.48
C THR A 255 -32.53 -14.52 -22.99
N LYS A 256 -32.09 -13.59 -23.85
CA LYS A 256 -32.19 -13.74 -25.33
C LYS A 256 -30.85 -13.99 -26.04
N LEU A 257 -29.72 -14.08 -25.29
CA LEU A 257 -28.39 -14.36 -25.89
C LEU A 257 -27.99 -15.82 -25.70
N PRO A 258 -27.27 -16.44 -26.64
CA PRO A 258 -26.75 -17.80 -26.49
C PRO A 258 -25.93 -17.96 -25.19
N LYS A 259 -26.19 -19.03 -24.43
CA LYS A 259 -25.55 -19.28 -23.12
C LYS A 259 -24.02 -19.12 -23.12
N ARG A 260 -23.34 -19.45 -24.25
CA ARG A 260 -21.89 -19.25 -24.42
C ARG A 260 -21.46 -17.78 -24.45
N ILE A 261 -22.28 -16.90 -25.05
CA ILE A 261 -22.01 -15.46 -25.11
C ILE A 261 -22.25 -14.84 -23.76
N ILE A 262 -23.34 -15.22 -23.09
CA ILE A 262 -23.64 -14.81 -21.71
C ILE A 262 -22.52 -15.18 -20.75
N TYR A 263 -21.99 -16.40 -20.83
CA TYR A 263 -20.87 -16.86 -20.01
C TYR A 263 -19.59 -16.07 -20.27
N LYS A 264 -19.27 -15.80 -21.55
CA LYS A 264 -18.11 -14.96 -21.93
C LYS A 264 -18.24 -13.51 -21.42
N ILE A 265 -19.46 -12.93 -21.55
CA ILE A 265 -19.73 -11.57 -21.07
C ILE A 265 -19.68 -11.54 -19.53
N LYS A 266 -20.34 -12.46 -18.82
CA LYS A 266 -20.25 -12.56 -17.35
C LYS A 266 -18.81 -12.70 -16.88
N ARG A 267 -18.04 -13.59 -17.49
CA ARG A 267 -16.62 -13.79 -17.14
C ARG A 267 -15.76 -12.54 -17.40
N LYS A 268 -16.03 -11.82 -18.51
CA LYS A 268 -15.31 -10.58 -18.84
C LYS A 268 -15.72 -9.43 -17.90
N ILE A 269 -16.96 -9.39 -17.48
CA ILE A 269 -17.50 -8.41 -16.55
C ILE A 269 -16.97 -8.67 -15.11
N VAL A 270 -17.04 -9.91 -14.62
CA VAL A 270 -16.44 -10.30 -13.33
C VAL A 270 -14.95 -9.96 -13.33
N TYR A 271 -14.24 -10.29 -14.40
CA TYR A 271 -12.82 -9.92 -14.55
C TYR A 271 -12.57 -8.42 -14.50
N LEU A 272 -13.41 -7.59 -15.15
CA LEU A 272 -13.30 -6.13 -15.11
C LEU A 272 -13.58 -5.58 -13.70
N LEU A 273 -14.53 -6.17 -12.98
CA LEU A 273 -14.83 -5.77 -11.60
C LEU A 273 -13.70 -6.10 -10.61
N GLU A 274 -13.12 -7.27 -10.76
CA GLU A 274 -11.93 -7.66 -9.99
C GLU A 274 -10.74 -6.74 -10.27
N LEU A 275 -10.73 -6.06 -11.42
CA LEU A 275 -9.70 -5.09 -11.79
C LEU A 275 -9.92 -3.70 -11.18
N LEU A 276 -11.18 -3.28 -10.96
CA LEU A 276 -11.50 -1.94 -10.48
C LEU A 276 -10.74 -1.52 -9.21
N PRO A 277 -10.63 -2.37 -8.15
CA PRO A 277 -9.88 -2.01 -6.96
C PRO A 277 -8.40 -1.72 -7.25
N PHE A 278 -7.78 -2.48 -8.15
CA PHE A 278 -6.37 -2.29 -8.52
C PHE A 278 -6.15 -0.99 -9.29
N TYR A 279 -7.04 -0.66 -10.23
CA TYR A 279 -6.96 0.61 -10.96
C TYR A 279 -7.24 1.81 -10.06
N LYS A 280 -8.16 1.68 -9.09
CA LYS A 280 -8.42 2.68 -8.06
C LYS A 280 -7.14 2.98 -7.28
N GLU A 281 -6.44 1.96 -6.80
CA GLU A 281 -5.18 2.14 -6.07
C GLU A 281 -4.09 2.80 -6.92
N LEU A 282 -4.01 2.51 -8.22
CA LEU A 282 -3.08 3.19 -9.13
C LEU A 282 -3.39 4.68 -9.26
N VAL A 283 -4.67 5.05 -9.32
CA VAL A 283 -5.07 6.47 -9.37
C VAL A 283 -4.71 7.17 -8.06
N ILE A 284 -5.02 6.55 -6.91
CA ILE A 284 -4.63 7.07 -5.59
C ILE A 284 -3.11 7.25 -5.52
N ALA A 285 -2.36 6.21 -5.88
CA ALA A 285 -0.90 6.20 -5.87
C ALA A 285 -0.32 7.34 -6.72
N LYS A 286 -0.92 7.70 -7.85
CA LYS A 286 -0.44 8.80 -8.71
C LYS A 286 -0.34 10.13 -7.95
N PHE A 287 -1.27 10.38 -7.02
CA PHE A 287 -1.35 11.63 -6.26
C PHE A 287 -0.70 11.56 -4.87
N MET A 288 -0.27 10.39 -4.40
CA MET A 288 0.47 10.28 -3.14
C MET A 288 1.81 11.03 -3.23
N SER A 289 2.19 11.69 -2.14
CA SER A 289 3.53 12.29 -2.01
C SER A 289 4.60 11.20 -1.83
N ILE A 290 5.82 11.51 -2.23
CA ILE A 290 7.01 10.70 -1.90
C ILE A 290 7.41 11.03 -0.46
N GLY A 291 7.84 10.02 0.31
CA GLY A 291 8.40 10.22 1.66
C GLY A 291 9.62 11.13 1.64
N LYS A 292 9.98 11.67 2.79
CA LYS A 292 11.06 12.68 2.90
C LYS A 292 12.26 12.22 3.73
N LYS A 293 12.22 10.99 4.27
CA LYS A 293 13.22 10.50 5.23
C LYS A 293 14.02 9.33 4.68
N GLY A 294 15.32 9.52 4.47
CA GLY A 294 16.29 8.44 4.25
C GLY A 294 15.99 7.51 3.07
N ALA A 295 16.55 6.33 3.12
CA ALA A 295 16.41 5.29 2.10
C ALA A 295 15.98 3.95 2.72
N VAL A 296 15.34 3.10 1.90
CA VAL A 296 14.97 1.71 2.23
C VAL A 296 15.44 0.80 1.10
N LEU A 297 16.01 -0.35 1.46
CA LEU A 297 16.38 -1.39 0.52
C LEU A 297 15.28 -2.47 0.49
N LEU A 298 14.80 -2.76 -0.69
CA LEU A 298 13.87 -3.85 -0.96
C LEU A 298 14.70 -5.12 -1.19
N ASP A 299 14.77 -5.96 -0.16
CA ASP A 299 15.71 -7.06 -0.02
C ASP A 299 15.06 -8.41 -0.38
N PRO A 300 15.55 -9.11 -1.42
CA PRO A 300 15.03 -10.42 -1.79
C PRO A 300 15.45 -11.55 -0.81
N SER A 301 16.49 -11.34 -0.02
CA SER A 301 17.00 -12.34 0.93
C SER A 301 16.34 -12.26 2.32
N TYR A 302 15.49 -11.23 2.54
CA TYR A 302 14.84 -11.02 3.82
C TYR A 302 13.78 -12.09 4.07
N ASP A 303 13.92 -12.87 5.13
CA ASP A 303 13.08 -14.02 5.45
C ASP A 303 13.06 -15.11 4.34
N GLY A 304 14.12 -15.24 3.54
CA GLY A 304 14.19 -16.17 2.41
C GLY A 304 15.05 -17.42 2.71
N ASP A 305 14.64 -18.56 2.15
CA ASP A 305 15.27 -19.87 2.28
C ASP A 305 16.17 -20.22 1.08
N ASN A 306 16.65 -19.19 0.34
CA ASN A 306 17.45 -19.35 -0.88
C ASN A 306 18.74 -18.53 -0.77
N GLU A 307 19.87 -19.23 -0.62
CA GLU A 307 21.20 -18.61 -0.52
C GLU A 307 21.57 -17.80 -1.79
N GLY A 308 20.92 -18.06 -2.92
CA GLY A 308 21.10 -17.26 -4.14
C GLY A 308 20.66 -15.82 -3.96
N ASP A 309 19.59 -15.56 -3.24
CA ASP A 309 19.12 -14.21 -2.94
C ASP A 309 20.03 -13.51 -1.92
N ARG A 310 20.62 -14.28 -0.97
CA ARG A 310 21.63 -13.79 -0.05
C ARG A 310 22.92 -13.39 -0.82
N ILE A 311 23.38 -14.20 -1.78
CA ILE A 311 24.50 -13.83 -2.66
C ILE A 311 24.21 -12.53 -3.41
N ILE A 312 22.99 -12.37 -3.93
CA ILE A 312 22.58 -11.12 -4.60
C ILE A 312 22.68 -9.94 -3.64
N MET A 313 22.07 -10.05 -2.47
CA MET A 313 21.99 -8.93 -1.52
C MET A 313 23.36 -8.53 -0.98
N GLU A 314 24.24 -9.49 -0.64
CA GLU A 314 25.63 -9.21 -0.25
C GLU A 314 26.37 -8.38 -1.32
N ASN A 315 26.19 -8.73 -2.60
CA ASN A 315 26.82 -7.98 -3.68
C ASN A 315 26.17 -6.62 -3.89
N CYS A 316 24.85 -6.49 -3.76
CA CYS A 316 24.19 -5.19 -3.79
C CYS A 316 24.73 -4.25 -2.71
N LEU A 317 24.86 -4.73 -1.47
CA LEU A 317 25.38 -3.94 -0.35
C LEU A 317 26.83 -3.49 -0.60
N LYS A 318 27.70 -4.35 -1.12
CA LYS A 318 29.10 -4.01 -1.46
C LYS A 318 29.21 -2.92 -2.54
N GLN A 319 28.20 -2.76 -3.38
CA GLN A 319 28.19 -1.80 -4.49
C GLN A 319 27.54 -0.46 -4.14
N LEU A 320 26.78 -0.39 -3.04
CA LEU A 320 26.16 0.83 -2.56
C LEU A 320 27.12 1.63 -1.66
N PRO A 321 27.08 2.98 -1.70
CA PRO A 321 27.83 3.79 -0.76
C PRO A 321 27.38 3.57 0.68
N ASP A 322 28.27 3.80 1.65
CA ASP A 322 28.05 3.53 3.09
C ASP A 322 26.74 4.10 3.64
N LYS A 323 26.33 5.27 3.18
CA LYS A 323 25.09 5.91 3.58
C LYS A 323 23.85 5.09 3.18
N LEU A 324 23.91 4.36 2.07
CA LEU A 324 22.80 3.57 1.54
C LEU A 324 22.88 2.10 1.96
N ASN A 325 24.08 1.50 2.07
CA ASN A 325 24.21 0.09 2.43
C ASN A 325 23.75 -0.21 3.87
N ARG A 326 23.74 0.81 4.76
CA ARG A 326 23.24 0.74 6.14
C ARG A 326 21.74 1.09 6.26
N SER A 327 21.03 1.28 5.16
CA SER A 327 19.61 1.60 5.17
C SER A 327 18.76 0.44 5.69
N ILE A 328 17.59 0.77 6.21
CA ILE A 328 16.59 -0.23 6.63
C ILE A 328 16.27 -1.15 5.45
N ARG A 329 16.16 -2.44 5.71
CA ARG A 329 15.79 -3.45 4.71
C ARG A 329 14.37 -3.95 4.97
N VAL A 330 13.62 -4.16 3.89
CA VAL A 330 12.27 -4.73 3.93
C VAL A 330 12.14 -5.84 2.87
N PRO A 331 11.34 -6.87 3.10
CA PRO A 331 11.23 -8.02 2.20
C PRO A 331 10.57 -7.67 0.86
N THR A 332 10.91 -8.44 -0.19
CA THR A 332 10.25 -8.37 -1.50
C THR A 332 9.30 -9.55 -1.74
N HIS A 333 9.57 -10.72 -1.17
CA HIS A 333 8.91 -11.98 -1.50
C HIS A 333 7.64 -12.25 -0.68
N ARG A 334 7.33 -11.40 0.29
CA ARG A 334 6.05 -11.38 1.02
C ARG A 334 5.43 -9.99 1.06
N LEU A 335 4.18 -9.92 1.51
CA LEU A 335 3.54 -8.63 1.80
C LEU A 335 4.20 -7.99 3.03
N LEU A 336 4.33 -6.68 2.99
CA LEU A 336 4.87 -5.89 4.11
C LEU A 336 3.86 -5.81 5.25
N THR A 337 4.35 -5.88 6.48
CA THR A 337 3.59 -5.56 7.70
C THR A 337 3.22 -4.07 7.73
N GLU A 338 2.37 -3.64 8.66
CA GLU A 338 1.99 -2.23 8.79
C GLU A 338 3.19 -1.33 9.11
N ASP A 339 4.10 -1.78 9.98
CA ASP A 339 5.31 -1.03 10.32
C ASP A 339 6.27 -0.92 9.12
N GLU A 340 6.48 -2.00 8.38
CA GLU A 340 7.29 -1.99 7.16
C GLU A 340 6.67 -1.09 6.07
N GLN A 341 5.32 -1.10 5.93
CA GLN A 341 4.61 -0.17 5.03
C GLN A 341 4.82 1.30 5.45
N LYS A 342 4.87 1.59 6.75
CA LYS A 342 5.17 2.92 7.26
C LYS A 342 6.61 3.31 6.94
N MET A 343 7.57 2.42 7.18
CA MET A 343 8.99 2.66 6.88
C MET A 343 9.21 2.99 5.40
N ILE A 344 8.64 2.19 4.48
CA ILE A 344 8.78 2.42 3.04
C ILE A 344 8.03 3.67 2.57
N ASN A 345 6.87 3.97 3.16
CA ASN A 345 6.11 5.18 2.83
C ASN A 345 6.86 6.47 3.23
N ASP A 346 7.53 6.46 4.37
CA ASP A 346 8.28 7.60 4.89
C ASP A 346 9.62 7.81 4.15
N ALA A 347 10.16 6.77 3.51
CA ALA A 347 11.42 6.83 2.79
C ALA A 347 11.34 7.69 1.52
N ASN A 348 12.37 8.52 1.30
CA ASN A 348 12.54 9.26 0.06
C ASN A 348 12.99 8.34 -1.10
N ILE A 349 13.95 7.49 -0.85
CA ILE A 349 14.56 6.58 -1.83
C ILE A 349 14.21 5.14 -1.46
N LYS A 350 13.79 4.34 -2.44
CA LYS A 350 13.62 2.89 -2.33
C LYS A 350 14.48 2.23 -3.39
N ILE A 351 15.37 1.33 -3.00
CA ILE A 351 16.22 0.60 -3.95
C ILE A 351 15.78 -0.86 -3.96
N LEU A 352 15.27 -1.31 -5.10
CA LEU A 352 14.94 -2.71 -5.32
C LEU A 352 16.21 -3.44 -5.75
N CYS A 353 16.70 -4.35 -4.88
CA CYS A 353 17.99 -5.02 -5.03
C CYS A 353 17.83 -6.33 -5.78
N GLY A 354 18.55 -6.50 -6.86
CA GLY A 354 18.73 -7.68 -7.74
C GLY A 354 17.58 -8.70 -7.68
N THR A 355 17.38 -9.57 -8.49
CA THR A 355 16.35 -10.62 -8.55
C THR A 355 15.42 -10.50 -9.77
N ASN A 356 14.51 -11.46 -9.92
CA ASN A 356 13.46 -11.51 -10.95
C ASN A 356 12.20 -10.74 -10.51
N ALA A 357 12.35 -9.49 -10.12
CA ALA A 357 11.24 -8.73 -9.53
C ALA A 357 10.18 -8.27 -10.55
N LEU A 358 10.49 -8.24 -11.86
CA LEU A 358 9.60 -7.70 -12.88
C LEU A 358 8.85 -8.79 -13.63
N SER A 359 7.60 -8.50 -13.96
CA SER A 359 6.72 -9.34 -14.78
C SER A 359 5.93 -8.48 -15.78
N GLY A 360 5.50 -9.08 -16.88
CA GLY A 360 4.52 -8.46 -17.79
C GLY A 360 3.12 -8.38 -17.16
N HIS A 361 2.88 -9.09 -16.05
CA HIS A 361 1.60 -9.23 -15.34
C HIS A 361 1.80 -9.13 -13.82
N MET A 362 2.19 -7.96 -13.33
CA MET A 362 2.57 -7.73 -11.92
C MET A 362 1.48 -8.07 -10.92
N ARG A 363 0.20 -7.99 -11.32
CA ARG A 363 -0.92 -8.30 -10.44
C ARG A 363 -0.96 -9.77 -9.99
N SER A 364 -0.55 -10.69 -10.85
CA SER A 364 -0.51 -12.13 -10.59
C SER A 364 0.90 -12.66 -10.29
N TYR A 365 1.88 -11.76 -10.20
CA TYR A 365 3.27 -12.14 -9.99
C TYR A 365 3.64 -12.17 -8.51
N GLY A 366 4.36 -13.21 -8.09
CA GLY A 366 4.59 -13.51 -6.68
C GLY A 366 5.94 -13.12 -6.09
N LEU A 367 7.00 -12.92 -6.91
CA LEU A 367 8.35 -12.64 -6.37
C LEU A 367 8.54 -11.20 -5.87
N TRP A 368 7.86 -10.22 -6.46
CA TRP A 368 7.74 -8.91 -5.84
C TRP A 368 6.29 -8.71 -5.41
N ARG A 369 6.00 -8.99 -4.16
CA ARG A 369 4.66 -8.91 -3.60
C ARG A 369 4.37 -7.48 -3.14
N LEU A 370 3.59 -6.77 -3.95
CA LEU A 370 3.17 -5.41 -3.65
C LEU A 370 1.93 -5.41 -2.76
N ASN A 371 1.94 -4.61 -1.70
CA ASN A 371 0.75 -4.33 -0.90
C ASN A 371 -0.31 -3.58 -1.73
N LYS A 372 -1.58 -3.63 -1.30
CA LYS A 372 -2.68 -2.93 -1.99
C LYS A 372 -2.39 -1.44 -2.20
N LYS A 373 -1.83 -0.75 -1.20
CA LYS A 373 -1.41 0.66 -1.29
C LYS A 373 -0.11 0.80 -2.08
N VAL A 374 -0.17 0.61 -3.40
CA VAL A 374 1.03 0.62 -4.25
C VAL A 374 1.78 1.96 -4.27
N GLY A 375 1.13 3.06 -3.87
CA GLY A 375 1.75 4.39 -3.79
C GLY A 375 2.92 4.50 -2.81
N ILE A 376 3.00 3.63 -1.80
CA ILE A 376 4.14 3.61 -0.87
C ILE A 376 5.45 3.25 -1.57
N TYR A 377 5.40 2.57 -2.73
CA TYR A 377 6.56 2.20 -3.53
C TYR A 377 7.02 3.29 -4.51
N LYS A 378 6.42 4.50 -4.50
CA LYS A 378 6.87 5.60 -5.37
C LYS A 378 8.34 5.94 -5.12
N ASN A 379 9.02 6.35 -6.19
CA ASN A 379 10.44 6.62 -6.23
C ASN A 379 11.32 5.38 -5.99
N THR A 380 10.85 4.20 -6.44
CA THR A 380 11.67 2.98 -6.43
C THR A 380 12.69 3.03 -7.56
N ILE A 381 13.94 2.75 -7.24
CA ILE A 381 15.08 2.64 -8.15
C ILE A 381 15.42 1.16 -8.31
N LEU A 382 15.67 0.73 -9.52
CA LEU A 382 16.07 -0.65 -9.81
C LEU A 382 17.59 -0.78 -9.74
N MET A 383 18.08 -1.88 -9.11
CA MET A 383 19.49 -2.25 -9.05
C MET A 383 19.70 -3.68 -9.57
N GLY A 384 20.06 -3.83 -10.83
CA GLY A 384 20.31 -5.12 -11.47
C GLY A 384 19.09 -6.03 -11.58
N ILE A 385 17.91 -5.45 -11.74
CA ILE A 385 16.64 -6.17 -11.77
C ILE A 385 16.37 -6.76 -13.15
N GLY A 386 15.69 -7.91 -13.18
CA GLY A 386 15.26 -8.53 -14.43
C GLY A 386 13.82 -8.99 -14.45
N PHE A 387 13.36 -9.39 -15.63
CA PHE A 387 12.06 -10.02 -15.81
C PHE A 387 12.12 -11.53 -15.50
N ALA A 388 11.02 -12.04 -14.92
CA ALA A 388 10.88 -13.47 -14.62
C ALA A 388 10.87 -14.36 -15.86
N SER A 389 10.37 -13.85 -16.98
CA SER A 389 10.28 -14.54 -18.26
C SER A 389 10.44 -13.58 -19.43
N ASN A 390 10.67 -14.11 -20.62
CA ASN A 390 10.72 -13.31 -21.85
C ASN A 390 9.30 -12.97 -22.34
N TYR A 391 8.66 -12.04 -21.66
CA TYR A 391 7.33 -11.55 -21.99
C TYR A 391 7.32 -10.84 -23.35
N LYS A 392 6.24 -11.02 -24.12
CA LYS A 392 6.04 -10.26 -25.37
C LYS A 392 5.36 -8.92 -25.13
N THR A 393 4.47 -8.87 -24.17
CA THR A 393 3.59 -7.72 -23.88
C THR A 393 3.42 -7.49 -22.37
N PHE A 394 2.93 -6.30 -22.06
CA PHE A 394 2.49 -5.95 -20.70
C PHE A 394 0.98 -5.77 -20.67
N ASP A 395 0.33 -6.15 -19.58
CA ASP A 395 -1.03 -5.69 -19.32
C ASP A 395 -1.07 -4.19 -18.96
N LEU A 396 -2.26 -3.60 -19.07
CA LEU A 396 -2.42 -2.16 -18.85
C LEU A 396 -2.09 -1.77 -17.40
N TYR A 397 -2.49 -2.61 -16.44
CA TYR A 397 -2.19 -2.39 -15.02
C TYR A 397 -0.68 -2.28 -14.77
N THR A 398 0.09 -3.23 -15.27
CA THR A 398 1.55 -3.27 -15.11
C THR A 398 2.24 -2.06 -15.73
N LYS A 399 1.78 -1.63 -16.93
CA LYS A 399 2.30 -0.40 -17.58
C LYS A 399 2.07 0.85 -16.71
N MET A 400 0.87 0.98 -16.16
CA MET A 400 0.53 2.12 -15.29
C MET A 400 1.30 2.03 -13.95
N LEU A 401 1.36 0.85 -13.35
CA LEU A 401 2.07 0.59 -12.10
C LEU A 401 3.53 1.06 -12.19
N PHE A 402 4.28 0.56 -13.17
CA PHE A 402 5.71 0.92 -13.31
C PHE A 402 5.91 2.42 -13.55
N LYS A 403 5.05 3.07 -14.32
CA LYS A 403 5.10 4.54 -14.52
C LYS A 403 4.82 5.34 -13.24
N ILE A 404 4.16 4.74 -12.25
CA ILE A 404 3.81 5.39 -10.98
C ILE A 404 4.89 5.13 -9.93
N ILE A 405 5.32 3.87 -9.78
CA ILE A 405 6.22 3.49 -8.68
C ILE A 405 7.69 3.68 -8.99
N LEU A 406 8.12 3.53 -10.25
CA LEU A 406 9.53 3.71 -10.62
C LEU A 406 9.91 5.18 -10.62
N SER A 407 11.13 5.47 -10.18
CA SER A 407 11.68 6.82 -10.13
C SER A 407 11.75 7.44 -11.52
N LYS A 408 11.45 8.74 -11.60
CA LYS A 408 11.64 9.53 -12.83
C LYS A 408 12.94 10.32 -12.82
N GLU A 409 13.53 10.47 -11.64
CA GLU A 409 14.72 11.30 -11.41
C GLU A 409 16.00 10.47 -11.49
N TYR A 410 15.95 9.24 -10.96
CA TYR A 410 17.09 8.34 -10.90
C TYR A 410 17.12 7.38 -12.07
N VAL A 411 18.33 6.98 -12.49
CA VAL A 411 18.57 5.97 -13.51
C VAL A 411 18.37 4.58 -12.93
N HIS A 412 17.62 3.74 -13.63
CA HIS A 412 17.40 2.35 -13.27
C HIS A 412 18.45 1.43 -13.88
N SER A 413 18.94 0.50 -13.09
CA SER A 413 19.86 -0.55 -13.50
C SER A 413 19.11 -1.86 -13.73
N VAL A 414 19.28 -2.47 -14.88
CA VAL A 414 18.73 -3.78 -15.22
C VAL A 414 19.82 -4.77 -15.59
N ARG A 415 19.57 -6.05 -15.33
CA ARG A 415 20.62 -7.09 -15.43
C ARG A 415 20.85 -7.61 -16.84
N ASP A 416 19.94 -7.41 -17.79
CA ASP A 416 20.04 -7.88 -19.17
C ASP A 416 19.40 -6.89 -20.16
N LYS A 417 19.85 -6.95 -21.43
CA LYS A 417 19.35 -6.07 -22.51
C LYS A 417 17.88 -6.31 -22.84
N PHE A 418 17.36 -7.51 -22.56
CA PHE A 418 15.94 -7.78 -22.71
C PHE A 418 15.12 -6.93 -21.75
N SER A 419 15.51 -6.88 -20.47
CA SER A 419 14.83 -6.08 -19.44
C SER A 419 14.87 -4.57 -19.76
N GLU A 420 16.01 -4.06 -20.24
CA GLU A 420 16.14 -2.68 -20.73
C GLU A 420 15.14 -2.39 -21.86
N SER A 421 15.14 -3.22 -22.90
CA SER A 421 14.24 -3.10 -24.05
C SER A 421 12.76 -3.13 -23.63
N MET A 422 12.40 -4.00 -22.70
CA MET A 422 11.01 -4.11 -22.22
C MET A 422 10.54 -2.87 -21.47
N LEU A 423 11.35 -2.30 -20.60
CA LEU A 423 11.00 -1.06 -19.89
C LEU A 423 10.95 0.14 -20.86
N HIS A 424 11.86 0.21 -21.84
CA HIS A 424 11.79 1.23 -22.90
C HIS A 424 10.49 1.17 -23.70
N LYS A 425 10.00 -0.03 -24.04
CA LYS A 425 8.72 -0.23 -24.78
C LYS A 425 7.51 0.36 -24.07
N ILE A 426 7.53 0.46 -22.75
CA ILE A 426 6.44 1.07 -21.98
C ILE A 426 6.69 2.53 -21.65
N GLY A 427 7.77 3.13 -22.16
CA GLY A 427 8.09 4.55 -22.05
C GLY A 427 8.88 4.95 -20.79
N ILE A 428 9.54 4.00 -20.10
CA ILE A 428 10.50 4.28 -19.04
C ILE A 428 11.88 4.40 -19.70
N LYS A 429 12.36 5.63 -19.88
CA LYS A 429 13.56 5.91 -20.68
C LYS A 429 14.86 5.95 -19.85
N ASN A 430 14.77 6.24 -18.57
CA ASN A 430 15.91 6.33 -17.64
C ASN A 430 16.35 4.95 -17.13
N VAL A 431 16.54 4.00 -18.03
CA VAL A 431 16.95 2.62 -17.76
C VAL A 431 18.21 2.30 -18.55
N ILE A 432 19.19 1.67 -17.91
CA ILE A 432 20.43 1.21 -18.54
C ILE A 432 20.73 -0.24 -18.16
N TYR A 433 21.29 -0.97 -19.11
CA TYR A 433 21.82 -2.30 -18.89
C TYR A 433 23.16 -2.24 -18.14
N THR A 434 23.22 -2.86 -16.96
CA THR A 434 24.43 -2.90 -16.10
C THR A 434 24.93 -4.32 -15.81
N GLY A 435 24.17 -5.34 -16.15
CA GLY A 435 24.39 -6.70 -15.66
C GLY A 435 23.85 -6.91 -14.24
N CYS A 436 23.97 -8.14 -13.74
CA CYS A 436 23.63 -8.47 -12.37
C CYS A 436 24.68 -7.88 -11.40
N PRO A 437 24.30 -7.29 -10.25
CA PRO A 437 25.25 -6.77 -9.26
C PRO A 437 26.28 -7.79 -8.77
N THR A 438 25.94 -9.07 -8.77
CA THR A 438 26.84 -10.18 -8.44
C THR A 438 28.03 -10.30 -9.41
N MET A 439 27.92 -9.72 -10.60
CA MET A 439 28.94 -9.76 -11.66
C MET A 439 29.74 -8.47 -11.80
N TRP A 440 29.35 -7.37 -11.11
CA TRP A 440 30.01 -6.05 -11.30
C TRP A 440 31.49 -6.02 -10.93
N SER A 441 31.94 -6.97 -10.10
CA SER A 441 33.35 -7.14 -9.73
C SER A 441 34.14 -8.09 -10.65
N LEU A 442 33.49 -8.71 -11.65
CA LEU A 442 34.15 -9.64 -12.57
C LEU A 442 34.94 -8.86 -13.64
N THR A 443 36.20 -8.60 -13.34
CA THR A 443 37.11 -7.89 -14.25
C THR A 443 37.82 -8.85 -15.21
N SER A 444 38.40 -8.30 -16.29
CA SER A 444 39.24 -9.09 -17.21
C SER A 444 40.48 -9.68 -16.52
N GLU A 445 41.01 -9.00 -15.49
CA GLU A 445 42.15 -9.47 -14.71
C GLU A 445 41.77 -10.69 -13.86
N LEU A 446 40.59 -10.65 -13.20
CA LEU A 446 40.05 -11.79 -12.46
C LEU A 446 39.82 -12.98 -13.41
N CYS A 447 39.20 -12.74 -14.57
CA CYS A 447 38.93 -13.81 -15.54
C CYS A 447 40.21 -14.50 -16.06
N LYS A 448 41.35 -13.80 -16.12
CA LYS A 448 42.65 -14.39 -16.53
C LYS A 448 43.23 -15.35 -15.50
N LYS A 449 42.86 -15.23 -14.22
CA LYS A 449 43.33 -16.13 -13.14
C LYS A 449 42.58 -17.43 -13.09
N ILE A 450 41.39 -17.49 -13.68
CA ILE A 450 40.55 -18.70 -13.69
C ILE A 450 41.24 -19.81 -14.50
N PRO A 451 41.36 -21.04 -13.94
CA PRO A 451 41.96 -22.19 -14.61
C PRO A 451 41.24 -22.48 -15.93
N LYS A 452 42.02 -22.76 -16.97
CA LYS A 452 41.49 -23.17 -18.28
C LYS A 452 41.19 -24.67 -18.33
N LYS A 453 41.97 -25.45 -17.61
CA LYS A 453 41.87 -26.92 -17.52
C LYS A 453 40.90 -27.36 -16.46
N LYS A 454 40.30 -28.51 -16.65
CA LYS A 454 39.45 -29.17 -15.71
C LYS A 454 40.24 -29.52 -14.44
N SER A 455 39.64 -29.35 -13.28
CA SER A 455 40.11 -29.82 -11.97
C SER A 455 39.76 -31.29 -11.75
N ASP A 456 40.31 -31.92 -10.72
CA ASP A 456 39.94 -33.27 -10.30
C ASP A 456 38.66 -33.32 -9.47
N LYS A 457 38.24 -32.17 -8.90
CA LYS A 457 37.04 -32.03 -8.08
C LYS A 457 36.03 -31.05 -8.71
N VAL A 458 34.76 -31.23 -8.40
CA VAL A 458 33.71 -30.33 -8.87
C VAL A 458 32.68 -30.12 -7.77
N ILE A 459 32.14 -28.87 -7.69
CA ILE A 459 30.93 -28.58 -6.93
C ILE A 459 29.75 -28.41 -7.88
N CYS A 460 28.67 -29.11 -7.58
CA CYS A 460 27.44 -29.13 -8.35
C CYS A 460 26.28 -28.55 -7.55
N THR A 461 25.35 -27.90 -8.24
CA THR A 461 24.08 -27.44 -7.69
C THR A 461 22.95 -27.83 -8.63
N LEU A 462 21.84 -28.31 -8.10
CA LEU A 462 20.62 -28.61 -8.84
C LEU A 462 19.46 -27.80 -8.25
N THR A 463 18.39 -27.67 -9.03
CA THR A 463 17.30 -26.71 -8.72
C THR A 463 15.98 -27.43 -8.48
N ASP A 464 15.43 -27.35 -7.27
CA ASP A 464 14.16 -27.93 -6.83
C ASP A 464 12.92 -27.39 -7.56
N TYR A 465 12.84 -26.07 -7.81
CA TYR A 465 11.67 -25.42 -8.41
C TYR A 465 11.53 -25.60 -9.93
N ASN A 466 12.50 -26.19 -10.58
CA ASN A 466 12.47 -26.54 -12.01
C ASN A 466 13.11 -27.91 -12.23
N ARG A 467 12.52 -28.93 -11.60
CA ARG A 467 13.01 -30.32 -11.60
C ARG A 467 12.91 -30.94 -12.98
N ASP A 468 13.94 -31.68 -13.34
CA ASP A 468 13.97 -32.59 -14.49
C ASP A 468 14.86 -33.78 -14.09
N ILE A 469 14.25 -34.77 -13.44
CA ILE A 469 14.95 -35.86 -12.78
C ILE A 469 15.89 -36.58 -13.75
N ASP A 470 15.46 -36.83 -14.98
CA ASP A 470 16.26 -37.57 -15.97
C ASP A 470 17.50 -36.77 -16.37
N LYS A 471 17.35 -35.47 -16.66
CA LYS A 471 18.47 -34.61 -17.04
C LYS A 471 19.38 -34.31 -15.85
N ASP A 472 18.81 -34.05 -14.67
CA ASP A 472 19.60 -33.76 -13.47
C ASP A 472 20.36 -35.01 -13.01
N GLN A 473 19.79 -36.21 -13.13
CA GLN A 473 20.51 -37.49 -12.97
C GLN A 473 21.65 -37.63 -13.97
N LYS A 474 21.39 -37.28 -15.24
CA LYS A 474 22.42 -37.34 -16.29
C LYS A 474 23.58 -36.40 -16.01
N ILE A 475 23.31 -35.20 -15.45
CA ILE A 475 24.38 -34.28 -15.00
C ILE A 475 25.24 -34.97 -13.95
N LEU A 476 24.64 -35.55 -12.87
CA LEU A 476 25.36 -36.21 -11.82
C LEU A 476 26.17 -37.43 -12.33
N ASP A 477 25.62 -38.20 -13.25
CA ASP A 477 26.30 -39.35 -13.85
C ASP A 477 27.55 -38.91 -14.63
N ILE A 478 27.46 -37.88 -15.44
CA ILE A 478 28.60 -37.33 -16.20
C ILE A 478 29.65 -36.75 -15.24
N LEU A 479 29.24 -36.00 -14.22
CA LEU A 479 30.17 -35.45 -13.24
C LEU A 479 30.87 -36.55 -12.45
N SER A 480 30.15 -37.60 -12.01
CA SER A 480 30.70 -38.74 -11.28
C SER A 480 31.68 -39.57 -12.12
N GLU A 481 31.51 -39.60 -13.46
CA GLU A 481 32.43 -40.24 -14.39
C GLU A 481 33.72 -39.43 -14.59
N LEU A 482 33.61 -38.08 -14.66
CA LEU A 482 34.71 -37.23 -15.06
C LEU A 482 35.54 -36.64 -13.93
N TYR A 483 35.05 -36.68 -12.69
CA TYR A 483 35.71 -36.10 -11.53
C TYR A 483 35.93 -37.15 -10.42
N GLU A 484 37.04 -37.06 -9.74
CA GLU A 484 37.35 -37.92 -8.60
C GLU A 484 36.40 -37.69 -7.42
N LYS A 485 36.03 -36.41 -7.21
CA LYS A 485 35.13 -35.99 -6.12
C LYS A 485 34.10 -34.99 -6.64
N VAL A 486 32.84 -35.23 -6.32
CA VAL A 486 31.72 -34.33 -6.61
C VAL A 486 31.11 -33.87 -5.29
N TYR A 487 31.08 -32.58 -5.05
CA TYR A 487 30.32 -31.96 -3.97
C TYR A 487 28.96 -31.53 -4.51
N LEU A 488 27.88 -31.95 -3.86
CA LEU A 488 26.52 -31.54 -4.23
C LEU A 488 26.00 -30.60 -3.15
N TRP A 489 25.92 -29.32 -3.47
CA TRP A 489 25.53 -28.30 -2.50
C TRP A 489 24.07 -27.84 -2.71
N PRO A 490 23.22 -27.87 -1.64
CA PRO A 490 21.87 -27.33 -1.67
C PRO A 490 21.92 -25.81 -1.51
N GLN A 491 21.44 -25.06 -2.51
CA GLN A 491 21.32 -23.61 -2.44
C GLN A 491 19.98 -23.16 -1.86
N GLY A 492 18.92 -23.96 -2.03
CA GLY A 492 17.62 -23.79 -1.42
C GLY A 492 17.35 -24.89 -0.39
N ILE A 493 16.53 -24.58 0.60
CA ILE A 493 16.22 -25.56 1.66
C ILE A 493 15.57 -26.84 1.11
N GLU A 494 14.75 -26.70 0.07
CA GLU A 494 14.05 -27.83 -0.57
C GLU A 494 14.93 -28.62 -1.55
N ASP A 495 16.13 -28.14 -1.90
CA ASP A 495 17.07 -28.87 -2.74
C ASP A 495 17.48 -30.22 -2.09
N ASN A 496 17.63 -30.25 -0.75
CA ASN A 496 17.97 -31.50 -0.02
C ASN A 496 16.89 -32.57 -0.18
N GLN A 497 15.62 -32.19 -0.18
CA GLN A 497 14.54 -33.15 -0.42
C GLN A 497 14.59 -33.67 -1.87
N TYR A 498 14.86 -32.76 -2.82
CA TYR A 498 15.00 -33.14 -4.23
C TYR A 498 16.18 -34.10 -4.46
N PHE A 499 17.30 -33.92 -3.77
CA PHE A 499 18.46 -34.82 -3.90
C PHE A 499 18.15 -36.25 -3.49
N GLN A 500 17.18 -36.50 -2.61
CA GLN A 500 16.74 -37.85 -2.23
C GLN A 500 16.04 -38.60 -3.37
N GLU A 501 15.56 -37.91 -4.39
CA GLU A 501 14.94 -38.48 -5.58
C GLU A 501 15.98 -38.95 -6.63
N LEU A 502 17.28 -38.58 -6.43
CA LEU A 502 18.38 -38.85 -7.35
C LEU A 502 19.26 -39.98 -6.86
N LYS A 503 19.90 -40.69 -7.79
CA LYS A 503 20.86 -41.76 -7.46
C LYS A 503 22.23 -41.14 -7.17
N ILE A 504 22.62 -41.16 -5.89
CA ILE A 504 23.89 -40.61 -5.43
C ILE A 504 24.97 -41.68 -5.51
N ARG A 505 26.03 -41.44 -6.29
CA ARG A 505 27.19 -42.35 -6.41
C ARG A 505 28.19 -42.15 -5.28
N LYS A 506 29.11 -43.12 -5.06
CA LYS A 506 30.07 -43.11 -3.95
C LYS A 506 31.01 -41.91 -3.87
N ASN A 507 31.34 -41.32 -5.04
CA ASN A 507 32.20 -40.15 -5.11
C ASN A 507 31.43 -38.81 -5.03
N ILE A 508 30.12 -38.84 -4.79
CA ILE A 508 29.28 -37.66 -4.58
C ILE A 508 29.04 -37.47 -3.09
N GLU A 509 29.41 -36.33 -2.56
CA GLU A 509 29.15 -35.90 -1.20
C GLU A 509 28.13 -34.77 -1.19
N ILE A 510 27.01 -34.98 -0.46
CA ILE A 510 26.00 -33.92 -0.25
C ILE A 510 26.50 -33.06 0.90
N LEU A 511 26.60 -31.76 0.66
CA LEU A 511 27.01 -30.77 1.64
C LEU A 511 25.82 -30.29 2.47
N ASP A 512 26.09 -29.74 3.64
CA ASP A 512 25.10 -29.05 4.45
C ASP A 512 24.63 -27.77 3.75
N PHE A 513 23.38 -27.37 4.02
CA PHE A 513 22.81 -26.10 3.60
C PHE A 513 23.53 -24.93 4.29
N GLY A 514 23.69 -23.82 3.56
CA GLY A 514 24.26 -22.57 4.08
C GLY A 514 25.39 -22.03 3.20
N LEU A 515 25.41 -20.72 3.04
CA LEU A 515 26.37 -20.01 2.19
C LEU A 515 27.80 -20.13 2.72
N GLU A 516 27.96 -20.21 4.03
CA GLU A 516 29.25 -20.39 4.70
C GLU A 516 29.90 -21.74 4.38
N VAL A 517 29.09 -22.79 4.19
CA VAL A 517 29.57 -24.11 3.75
C VAL A 517 30.08 -24.03 2.32
N TYR A 518 29.31 -23.39 1.44
CA TYR A 518 29.69 -23.18 0.05
C TYR A 518 30.99 -22.40 -0.07
N ASP A 519 31.10 -21.26 0.63
CA ASP A 519 32.29 -20.43 0.61
C ASP A 519 33.54 -21.14 1.12
N ARG A 520 33.40 -21.89 2.21
CA ARG A 520 34.51 -22.68 2.78
C ARG A 520 35.06 -23.70 1.78
N ILE A 521 34.17 -24.37 1.03
CA ILE A 521 34.61 -25.32 -0.02
C ILE A 521 35.31 -24.59 -1.15
N LEU A 522 34.78 -23.48 -1.62
CA LEU A 522 35.43 -22.65 -2.66
C LEU A 522 36.78 -22.07 -2.22
N GLU A 523 36.99 -21.82 -0.92
CA GLU A 523 38.25 -21.24 -0.42
C GLU A 523 39.34 -22.28 -0.17
N ASN A 524 38.94 -23.52 0.17
CA ASN A 524 39.90 -24.54 0.59
C ASN A 524 40.19 -25.59 -0.49
N GLU A 525 39.38 -25.65 -1.57
CA GLU A 525 39.48 -26.71 -2.57
C GLU A 525 39.75 -26.10 -3.98
N ASN A 526 40.65 -26.74 -4.72
CA ASN A 526 40.79 -26.47 -6.14
C ASN A 526 39.76 -27.32 -6.90
N LEU A 527 38.70 -26.70 -7.41
CA LEU A 527 37.58 -27.39 -8.03
C LEU A 527 36.95 -26.61 -9.16
N ASP A 528 36.19 -27.29 -10.01
CA ASP A 528 35.29 -26.68 -10.99
C ASP A 528 33.90 -26.47 -10.39
N TYR A 529 33.12 -25.58 -10.99
CA TYR A 529 31.68 -25.50 -10.76
C TYR A 529 30.91 -25.98 -11.98
N VAL A 530 29.93 -26.86 -11.79
CA VAL A 530 28.97 -27.25 -12.84
C VAL A 530 27.59 -27.38 -12.19
N GLY A 531 26.61 -26.56 -12.60
CA GLY A 531 25.30 -26.65 -11.96
C GLY A 531 24.23 -25.71 -12.52
N THR A 532 23.01 -25.87 -12.04
CA THR A 532 21.82 -25.14 -12.53
C THR A 532 21.54 -23.83 -11.79
N ARG A 533 22.22 -23.59 -10.68
CA ARG A 533 22.05 -22.37 -9.85
C ARG A 533 22.97 -21.24 -10.33
N LEU A 534 22.40 -20.24 -10.98
CA LEU A 534 23.13 -19.13 -11.62
C LEU A 534 24.05 -18.38 -10.64
N HIS A 535 23.55 -18.00 -9.46
CA HIS A 535 24.31 -17.15 -8.55
C HIS A 535 25.41 -17.92 -7.81
N ALA A 536 25.23 -19.20 -7.55
CA ALA A 536 26.31 -20.09 -7.10
C ALA A 536 27.46 -20.12 -8.12
N GLY A 537 27.15 -20.32 -9.42
CA GLY A 537 28.15 -20.29 -10.47
C GLY A 537 28.87 -18.94 -10.59
N ILE A 538 28.15 -17.82 -10.50
CA ILE A 538 28.77 -16.50 -10.53
C ILE A 538 29.69 -16.30 -9.29
N ARG A 539 29.27 -16.76 -8.11
CA ARG A 539 30.10 -16.69 -6.89
C ARG A 539 31.37 -17.54 -7.04
N SER A 540 31.24 -18.72 -7.64
CA SER A 540 32.40 -19.58 -7.97
C SER A 540 33.39 -18.87 -8.90
N ILE A 541 32.91 -18.20 -9.95
CA ILE A 541 33.76 -17.36 -10.82
C ILE A 541 34.46 -16.27 -10.03
N SER A 542 33.74 -15.60 -9.11
CA SER A 542 34.31 -14.52 -8.29
C SER A 542 35.42 -15.00 -7.33
N LYS A 543 35.47 -16.30 -7.04
CA LYS A 543 36.49 -17.00 -6.27
C LYS A 543 37.53 -17.71 -7.18
N GLU A 544 37.58 -17.30 -8.45
CA GLU A 544 38.57 -17.73 -9.46
C GLU A 544 38.45 -19.21 -9.88
N HIS A 545 37.27 -19.85 -9.72
CA HIS A 545 37.02 -21.23 -10.14
C HIS A 545 36.51 -21.33 -11.58
N ARG A 546 36.95 -22.33 -12.30
CA ARG A 546 36.45 -22.68 -13.61
C ARG A 546 34.98 -23.12 -13.50
N THR A 547 34.12 -22.51 -14.30
CA THR A 547 32.67 -22.61 -14.09
C THR A 547 31.94 -22.88 -15.40
N LEU A 548 30.96 -23.83 -15.37
CA LEU A 548 29.97 -24.07 -16.40
C LEU A 548 28.58 -24.01 -15.78
N ILE A 549 27.74 -23.06 -16.20
CA ILE A 549 26.38 -22.90 -15.69
C ILE A 549 25.41 -23.57 -16.64
N ILE A 550 24.55 -24.45 -16.13
CA ILE A 550 23.49 -25.09 -16.91
C ILE A 550 22.24 -24.23 -16.80
N SER A 551 21.80 -23.66 -17.93
CA SER A 551 20.64 -22.79 -17.93
C SER A 551 19.33 -23.57 -17.93
N ILE A 552 18.50 -23.32 -16.96
CA ILE A 552 17.14 -23.88 -16.82
C ILE A 552 16.04 -22.85 -17.11
N ASP A 553 16.39 -21.58 -17.24
CA ASP A 553 15.48 -20.47 -17.48
C ASP A 553 16.10 -19.37 -18.34
N ASN A 554 15.32 -18.31 -18.58
CA ASN A 554 15.75 -17.18 -19.39
C ASN A 554 16.85 -16.32 -18.75
N ARG A 555 17.04 -16.36 -17.43
CA ARG A 555 18.04 -15.55 -16.70
C ARG A 555 19.44 -15.86 -17.18
N ALA A 556 19.83 -17.13 -17.02
CA ALA A 556 21.14 -17.59 -17.42
C ALA A 556 21.37 -17.38 -18.93
N LYS A 557 20.38 -17.73 -19.77
CA LYS A 557 20.46 -17.53 -21.24
C LYS A 557 20.69 -16.08 -21.63
N ASN A 558 19.91 -15.13 -21.06
CA ASN A 558 20.05 -13.71 -21.37
C ASN A 558 21.40 -13.16 -20.88
N ILE A 559 21.78 -13.46 -19.65
CA ILE A 559 23.06 -13.01 -19.08
C ILE A 559 24.23 -13.59 -19.88
N GLY A 560 24.21 -14.90 -20.17
CA GLY A 560 25.28 -15.54 -20.97
C GLY A 560 25.45 -14.91 -22.35
N ARG A 561 24.35 -14.66 -23.07
CA ARG A 561 24.36 -13.97 -24.36
C ARG A 561 24.93 -12.54 -24.26
N ASP A 562 24.56 -11.80 -23.21
CA ASP A 562 24.90 -10.39 -23.09
C ASP A 562 26.29 -10.15 -22.49
N THR A 563 26.85 -11.12 -21.73
CA THR A 563 28.14 -10.97 -21.02
C THR A 563 29.23 -11.96 -21.42
N GLY A 564 28.89 -13.07 -22.10
CA GLY A 564 29.81 -14.16 -22.34
C GLY A 564 30.01 -15.12 -21.20
N LEU A 565 29.14 -15.09 -20.17
CA LEU A 565 29.14 -16.06 -19.05
C LEU A 565 29.05 -17.48 -19.59
N PRO A 566 29.91 -18.45 -19.15
CA PRO A 566 29.91 -19.82 -19.65
C PRO A 566 28.62 -20.57 -19.34
N ILE A 567 27.75 -20.69 -20.33
CA ILE A 567 26.41 -21.30 -20.20
C ILE A 567 26.27 -22.49 -21.14
N ILE A 568 25.61 -23.54 -20.63
CA ILE A 568 25.09 -24.67 -21.41
C ILE A 568 23.59 -24.75 -21.20
N GLU A 569 22.82 -24.87 -22.29
CA GLU A 569 21.36 -25.08 -22.17
C GLU A 569 21.08 -26.51 -21.67
N ARG A 570 20.19 -26.67 -20.70
CA ARG A 570 19.86 -27.99 -20.12
C ARG A 570 19.38 -29.00 -21.17
N GLU A 571 18.75 -28.55 -22.24
CA GLU A 571 18.30 -29.35 -23.35
C GLU A 571 19.47 -29.95 -24.16
N LYS A 572 20.69 -29.40 -24.04
CA LYS A 572 21.88 -29.80 -24.79
C LYS A 572 22.94 -30.55 -23.96
N ILE A 573 22.65 -30.88 -22.70
CA ILE A 573 23.64 -31.48 -21.79
C ILE A 573 24.14 -32.83 -22.28
N GLU A 574 23.28 -33.69 -22.82
CA GLU A 574 23.66 -35.00 -23.33
C GLU A 574 24.70 -34.91 -24.44
N MET A 575 24.58 -33.89 -25.28
CA MET A 575 25.46 -33.69 -26.44
C MET A 575 26.71 -32.89 -26.08
N LEU A 576 26.61 -31.92 -25.17
CA LEU A 576 27.66 -30.89 -24.99
C LEU A 576 28.36 -30.93 -23.65
N LEU A 577 27.75 -31.45 -22.57
CA LEU A 577 28.29 -31.28 -21.22
C LEU A 577 29.66 -31.96 -21.07
N LYS A 578 29.78 -33.24 -21.44
CA LYS A 578 31.03 -34.00 -21.32
C LYS A 578 32.17 -33.32 -22.10
N SER A 579 31.93 -33.00 -23.39
CA SER A 579 32.94 -32.35 -24.24
C SER A 579 33.34 -30.96 -23.73
N LYS A 580 32.38 -30.18 -23.17
CA LYS A 580 32.66 -28.86 -22.59
C LYS A 580 33.45 -28.93 -21.30
N ILE A 581 33.25 -29.97 -20.48
CA ILE A 581 34.05 -30.20 -19.28
C ILE A 581 35.49 -30.53 -19.63
N GLU A 582 35.69 -31.43 -20.58
CA GLU A 582 37.03 -31.89 -21.03
C GLU A 582 37.82 -30.86 -21.82
N LEU A 583 37.11 -29.95 -22.54
CA LEU A 583 37.73 -28.91 -23.33
C LEU A 583 38.38 -27.84 -22.47
N GLU A 584 39.62 -27.47 -22.79
CA GLU A 584 40.23 -26.25 -22.23
C GLU A 584 39.53 -25.01 -22.77
N PHE A 585 39.09 -24.10 -21.91
CA PHE A 585 38.52 -22.83 -22.34
C PHE A 585 38.95 -21.68 -21.42
N THR A 586 38.97 -20.49 -22.00
CA THR A 586 39.27 -19.25 -21.26
C THR A 586 37.94 -18.60 -20.88
N THR A 587 37.75 -18.33 -19.58
CA THR A 587 36.63 -17.53 -19.12
C THR A 587 36.80 -16.09 -19.57
N LYS A 588 35.81 -15.59 -20.32
CA LYS A 588 35.82 -14.21 -20.83
C LYS A 588 34.45 -13.59 -20.60
N ILE A 589 34.40 -12.70 -19.63
CA ILE A 589 33.18 -11.97 -19.25
C ILE A 589 33.36 -10.50 -19.55
N VAL A 590 32.38 -9.90 -20.23
CA VAL A 590 32.41 -8.49 -20.59
C VAL A 590 31.26 -7.77 -19.87
N MET A 591 31.63 -6.89 -18.95
CA MET A 591 30.66 -6.10 -18.19
C MET A 591 30.54 -4.67 -18.75
N PRO A 592 29.33 -4.07 -18.73
CA PRO A 592 29.11 -2.69 -19.18
C PRO A 592 29.58 -1.68 -18.12
N THR A 593 30.90 -1.59 -17.88
CA THR A 593 31.49 -0.82 -16.78
C THR A 593 31.07 0.66 -16.79
N LYS A 594 31.00 1.30 -17.96
CA LYS A 594 30.53 2.70 -18.08
C LYS A 594 29.11 2.89 -17.52
N ASN A 595 28.20 1.96 -17.84
CA ASN A 595 26.82 2.01 -17.36
C ASN A 595 26.76 1.75 -15.84
N ILE A 596 27.60 0.84 -15.33
CA ILE A 596 27.71 0.56 -13.89
C ILE A 596 28.16 1.82 -13.15
N GLU A 597 29.21 2.48 -13.62
CA GLU A 597 29.73 3.72 -13.05
C GLU A 597 28.69 4.85 -13.12
N GLN A 598 28.02 5.02 -14.26
CA GLN A 598 26.92 5.98 -14.41
C GLN A 598 25.81 5.73 -13.40
N TRP A 599 25.42 4.47 -13.18
CA TRP A 599 24.38 4.16 -12.20
C TRP A 599 24.84 4.46 -10.76
N LYS A 600 26.09 4.15 -10.42
CA LYS A 600 26.65 4.41 -9.08
C LYS A 600 26.80 5.90 -8.78
N SER A 601 27.24 6.68 -9.76
CA SER A 601 27.55 8.11 -9.58
C SER A 601 26.34 8.96 -9.17
N GLN A 602 25.12 8.49 -9.42
CA GLN A 602 23.90 9.22 -9.00
C GLN A 602 23.69 9.24 -7.47
N PHE A 603 24.44 8.45 -6.70
CA PHE A 603 24.33 8.37 -5.24
C PHE A 603 25.53 9.02 -4.51
N LEU A 604 26.53 9.49 -5.25
CA LEU A 604 27.69 10.20 -4.73
C LEU A 604 27.36 11.68 -4.54
#